data_2978192a30da44796a2907e3c45e1706
#
_entry.id   2978192a30da44796a2907e3c45e1706
#
_cell.length_a   1.000
_cell.length_b   1.000
_cell.length_c   1.000
_cell.angle_alpha   90.00
_cell.angle_beta   90.00
_cell.angle_gamma   90.00
#
_symmetry.space_group_name_H-M   'P 1'
#
loop_
_entity.id
_entity.type
_entity.pdbx_description
1 polymer ?
#
loop_
_entity_poly.entity_id
_entity_poly.type
_entity_poly.pdbx_seq_one_letter_code
_entity_poly.pdbx_strand_id
1 'polypeptide(L)'
;MQAAATWDPQQYLRHATHRTRPFHDLLARISELPGHPPRIADIGCGPGNVTVLLTHRWPDAHVTGYDSSPDMLEAAKSYEGATPGGGRLDFAHADAAHWTPDQTYDLIVSNAALQWVQGHADRFPAWYEHLAPGGTLAFQVPGNFTSPSHALLGELCDAPQWRDRLGDGHGRRFIHILEPAGYLERLSGLPGLADEPDVWKTTYVQLLQGEDPVLDWTKGTALRPVLTALADDSAARGEFLAQYRDLLRKAYPAGPRGTVFPFRRIFAVVRKKAVQ
;
A
#
# COMPACT_ATOMS: atom_id res chain seq x y z
N MET A 1 -0.75 -24.14 -4.44
CA MET A 1 -1.37 -22.81 -4.67
C MET A 1 -1.74 -22.29 -3.30
N GLN A 2 -1.10 -21.20 -2.84
CA GLN A 2 -1.49 -20.55 -1.61
C GLN A 2 -2.78 -19.76 -1.86
N ALA A 3 -3.77 -19.91 -0.97
CA ALA A 3 -4.98 -19.12 -1.04
C ALA A 3 -4.64 -17.61 -0.95
N ALA A 4 -5.19 -16.83 -1.87
CA ALA A 4 -5.07 -15.37 -1.82
C ALA A 4 -5.67 -14.87 -0.49
N ALA A 5 -5.03 -13.89 0.14
CA ALA A 5 -5.55 -13.30 1.36
C ALA A 5 -6.91 -12.65 1.07
N THR A 6 -7.96 -13.05 1.79
CA THR A 6 -9.28 -12.42 1.68
C THR A 6 -9.24 -11.06 2.36
N TRP A 7 -9.48 -10.00 1.61
CA TRP A 7 -9.49 -8.62 2.10
C TRP A 7 -10.87 -8.25 2.62
N ASP A 8 -10.91 -7.53 3.74
CA ASP A 8 -12.12 -7.04 4.38
C ASP A 8 -12.13 -5.50 4.34
N PRO A 9 -12.97 -4.89 3.48
CA PRO A 9 -13.02 -3.43 3.35
C PRO A 9 -13.39 -2.72 4.65
N GLN A 10 -14.29 -3.29 5.47
CA GLN A 10 -14.72 -2.66 6.72
C GLN A 10 -13.60 -2.62 7.77
N GLN A 11 -12.84 -3.71 7.92
CA GLN A 11 -11.68 -3.74 8.79
C GLN A 11 -10.58 -2.79 8.30
N TYR A 12 -10.42 -2.67 6.98
CA TYR A 12 -9.45 -1.75 6.38
C TYR A 12 -9.80 -0.28 6.66
N LEU A 13 -11.07 0.08 6.59
CA LEU A 13 -11.55 1.47 6.77
C LEU A 13 -11.49 1.96 8.22
N ARG A 14 -11.41 1.09 9.24
CA ARG A 14 -11.32 1.50 10.66
C ARG A 14 -10.17 2.48 10.97
N HIS A 15 -9.10 2.46 10.19
CA HIS A 15 -7.94 3.34 10.35
C HIS A 15 -7.75 4.27 9.14
N ALA A 16 -8.83 4.60 8.41
CA ALA A 16 -8.77 5.37 7.17
C ALA A 16 -8.01 6.68 7.33
N THR A 17 -8.29 7.49 8.36
CA THR A 17 -7.66 8.79 8.60
C THR A 17 -6.13 8.69 8.68
N HIS A 18 -5.61 7.71 9.41
CA HIS A 18 -4.16 7.49 9.55
C HIS A 18 -3.51 6.95 8.27
N ARG A 19 -4.28 6.27 7.43
CA ARG A 19 -3.80 5.71 6.15
C ARG A 19 -3.86 6.70 5.01
N THR A 20 -4.73 7.71 5.11
CA THR A 20 -4.91 8.74 4.09
C THR A 20 -3.80 9.80 4.12
N ARG A 21 -3.30 10.18 5.31
CA ARG A 21 -2.24 11.19 5.46
C ARG A 21 -1.00 10.90 4.62
N PRO A 22 -0.41 9.68 4.61
CA PRO A 22 0.73 9.40 3.73
C PRO A 22 0.44 9.61 2.25
N PHE A 23 -0.80 9.39 1.81
CA PHE A 23 -1.16 9.63 0.42
C PHE A 23 -1.22 11.13 0.10
N HIS A 24 -1.74 11.95 0.99
CA HIS A 24 -1.67 13.41 0.83
C HIS A 24 -0.22 13.90 0.76
N ASP A 25 0.67 13.36 1.61
CA ASP A 25 2.10 13.73 1.59
C ASP A 25 2.77 13.29 0.27
N LEU A 26 2.39 12.13 -0.30
CA LEU A 26 2.83 11.70 -1.63
C LEU A 26 2.32 12.65 -2.71
N LEU A 27 1.01 12.92 -2.73
CA LEU A 27 0.39 13.78 -3.74
C LEU A 27 0.98 15.20 -3.72
N ALA A 28 1.33 15.73 -2.55
CA ALA A 28 1.93 17.05 -2.43
C ALA A 28 3.30 17.19 -3.14
N ARG A 29 3.97 16.06 -3.45
CA ARG A 29 5.23 16.03 -4.18
C ARG A 29 5.06 15.84 -5.69
N ILE A 30 3.84 15.59 -6.16
CA ILE A 30 3.55 15.45 -7.59
C ILE A 30 3.25 16.84 -8.16
N SER A 31 4.00 17.23 -9.18
CA SER A 31 3.80 18.48 -9.94
C SER A 31 2.49 18.43 -10.75
N GLU A 32 2.17 19.52 -11.45
CA GLU A 32 1.08 19.52 -12.43
C GLU A 32 1.30 18.44 -13.51
N LEU A 33 0.22 17.80 -13.91
CA LEU A 33 0.24 16.74 -14.93
C LEU A 33 0.17 17.33 -16.33
N PRO A 34 0.84 16.71 -17.33
CA PRO A 34 0.93 17.29 -18.68
C PRO A 34 -0.36 17.17 -19.49
N GLY A 35 -1.21 16.17 -19.23
CA GLY A 35 -2.45 15.94 -19.98
C GLY A 35 -3.59 16.87 -19.58
N HIS A 36 -4.48 17.19 -20.52
CA HIS A 36 -5.71 17.92 -20.29
C HIS A 36 -6.85 17.34 -21.16
N PRO A 37 -7.73 16.47 -20.58
CA PRO A 37 -7.73 15.93 -19.21
C PRO A 37 -6.58 14.93 -18.97
N PRO A 38 -5.98 14.91 -17.78
CA PRO A 38 -4.93 13.96 -17.47
C PRO A 38 -5.48 12.55 -17.27
N ARG A 39 -4.68 11.54 -17.64
CA ARG A 39 -4.98 10.13 -17.45
C ARG A 39 -4.17 9.57 -16.28
N ILE A 40 -4.86 8.98 -15.31
CA ILE A 40 -4.27 8.53 -14.06
C ILE A 40 -4.60 7.06 -13.83
N ALA A 41 -3.57 6.24 -13.53
CA ALA A 41 -3.73 4.87 -13.04
C ALA A 41 -3.37 4.81 -11.55
N ASP A 42 -4.28 4.29 -10.72
CA ASP A 42 -4.02 3.99 -9.30
C ASP A 42 -3.92 2.47 -9.12
N ILE A 43 -2.70 1.98 -8.88
CA ILE A 43 -2.38 0.55 -8.81
C ILE A 43 -2.52 0.03 -7.38
N GLY A 44 -3.44 -0.91 -7.17
CA GLY A 44 -3.84 -1.40 -5.85
C GLY A 44 -4.73 -0.39 -5.13
N CYS A 45 -5.78 0.08 -5.82
CA CYS A 45 -6.68 1.13 -5.37
C CYS A 45 -7.52 0.74 -4.14
N GLY A 46 -7.62 -0.57 -3.84
CA GLY A 46 -8.43 -1.09 -2.75
C GLY A 46 -9.91 -0.70 -2.91
N PRO A 47 -10.60 -0.29 -1.83
CA PRO A 47 -12.03 0.05 -1.87
C PRO A 47 -12.29 1.47 -2.44
N GLY A 48 -11.34 2.11 -3.11
CA GLY A 48 -11.50 3.37 -3.82
C GLY A 48 -11.53 4.65 -2.97
N ASN A 49 -11.65 4.54 -1.65
CA ASN A 49 -11.79 5.68 -0.74
C ASN A 49 -10.58 6.64 -0.74
N VAL A 50 -9.41 6.18 -1.19
CA VAL A 50 -8.20 7.00 -1.32
C VAL A 50 -8.04 7.46 -2.77
N THR A 51 -8.43 6.64 -3.74
CA THR A 51 -8.41 6.95 -5.16
C THR A 51 -9.22 8.21 -5.49
N VAL A 52 -10.36 8.40 -4.82
CA VAL A 52 -11.20 9.60 -4.99
C VAL A 52 -10.45 10.91 -4.71
N LEU A 53 -9.37 10.90 -3.93
CA LEU A 53 -8.55 12.10 -3.68
C LEU A 53 -7.82 12.57 -4.93
N LEU A 54 -7.58 11.68 -5.90
CA LEU A 54 -7.01 12.04 -7.19
C LEU A 54 -7.96 12.95 -7.96
N THR A 55 -9.27 12.65 -7.93
CA THR A 55 -10.30 13.48 -8.59
C THR A 55 -10.53 14.82 -7.89
N HIS A 56 -10.19 14.92 -6.60
CA HIS A 56 -10.22 16.22 -5.90
C HIS A 56 -9.04 17.10 -6.29
N ARG A 57 -7.87 16.51 -6.57
CA ARG A 57 -6.68 17.24 -6.97
C ARG A 57 -6.69 17.60 -8.46
N TRP A 58 -7.15 16.69 -9.31
CA TRP A 58 -7.29 16.85 -10.76
C TRP A 58 -8.74 16.56 -11.16
N PRO A 59 -9.63 17.57 -11.05
CA PRO A 59 -11.07 17.36 -11.18
C PRO A 59 -11.53 16.97 -12.59
N ASP A 60 -10.75 17.27 -13.61
CA ASP A 60 -10.96 16.92 -15.01
C ASP A 60 -10.31 15.60 -15.43
N ALA A 61 -9.55 14.95 -14.51
CA ALA A 61 -8.81 13.73 -14.82
C ALA A 61 -9.71 12.53 -15.12
N HIS A 62 -9.23 11.68 -16.02
CA HIS A 62 -9.72 10.32 -16.21
C HIS A 62 -8.89 9.37 -15.32
N VAL A 63 -9.45 8.96 -14.21
CA VAL A 63 -8.80 8.10 -13.21
C VAL A 63 -9.33 6.68 -13.34
N THR A 64 -8.42 5.71 -13.45
CA THR A 64 -8.77 4.29 -13.35
C THR A 64 -8.03 3.67 -12.16
N GLY A 65 -8.79 3.18 -11.18
CA GLY A 65 -8.27 2.39 -10.07
C GLY A 65 -8.22 0.90 -10.44
N TYR A 66 -7.08 0.26 -10.21
CA TYR A 66 -6.87 -1.17 -10.47
C TYR A 66 -6.65 -1.91 -9.16
N ASP A 67 -7.36 -3.03 -8.95
CA ASP A 67 -7.14 -3.93 -7.82
C ASP A 67 -7.38 -5.39 -8.24
N SER A 68 -6.71 -6.31 -7.56
CA SER A 68 -6.87 -7.75 -7.81
C SER A 68 -7.99 -8.40 -6.99
N SER A 69 -8.55 -7.70 -6.01
CA SER A 69 -9.60 -8.19 -5.13
C SER A 69 -10.99 -7.79 -5.65
N PRO A 70 -11.85 -8.75 -6.06
CA PRO A 70 -13.23 -8.44 -6.43
C PRO A 70 -14.02 -7.75 -5.32
N ASP A 71 -13.81 -8.12 -4.05
CA ASP A 71 -14.50 -7.52 -2.90
C ASP A 71 -14.12 -6.03 -2.72
N MET A 72 -12.84 -5.69 -2.95
CA MET A 72 -12.38 -4.31 -2.93
C MET A 72 -12.99 -3.50 -4.07
N LEU A 73 -13.01 -4.05 -5.27
CA LEU A 73 -13.61 -3.39 -6.44
C LEU A 73 -15.13 -3.22 -6.29
N GLU A 74 -15.82 -4.18 -5.69
CA GLU A 74 -17.27 -4.04 -5.40
C GLU A 74 -17.52 -2.87 -4.44
N ALA A 75 -16.71 -2.72 -3.40
CA ALA A 75 -16.79 -1.58 -2.49
C ALA A 75 -16.43 -0.25 -3.19
N ALA A 76 -15.50 -0.27 -4.14
CA ALA A 76 -15.04 0.90 -4.90
C ALA A 76 -16.12 1.46 -5.84
N LYS A 77 -17.06 0.65 -6.32
CA LYS A 77 -18.16 1.08 -7.23
C LYS A 77 -18.94 2.29 -6.73
N SER A 78 -19.03 2.47 -5.42
CA SER A 78 -19.72 3.62 -4.82
C SER A 78 -19.08 4.98 -5.17
N TYR A 79 -17.86 4.97 -5.66
CA TYR A 79 -17.10 6.15 -6.09
C TYR A 79 -17.06 6.34 -7.60
N GLU A 80 -17.55 5.36 -8.39
CA GLU A 80 -17.53 5.44 -9.85
C GLU A 80 -18.42 6.54 -10.40
N GLY A 81 -17.98 7.15 -11.47
CA GLY A 81 -18.80 8.10 -12.22
C GLY A 81 -18.05 9.33 -12.71
N ALA A 82 -18.82 10.26 -13.27
CA ALA A 82 -18.32 11.56 -13.68
C ALA A 82 -17.96 12.41 -12.48
N THR A 83 -16.88 13.17 -12.58
CA THR A 83 -16.45 14.11 -11.56
C THR A 83 -17.02 15.51 -11.82
N PRO A 84 -17.15 16.37 -10.78
CA PRO A 84 -17.64 17.74 -10.96
C PRO A 84 -16.80 18.59 -11.93
N GLY A 85 -15.53 18.25 -12.14
CA GLY A 85 -14.63 18.95 -13.06
C GLY A 85 -14.69 18.44 -14.51
N GLY A 86 -15.58 17.51 -14.83
CA GLY A 86 -15.73 16.95 -16.19
C GLY A 86 -14.85 15.72 -16.46
N GLY A 87 -14.13 15.25 -15.46
CA GLY A 87 -13.39 14.00 -15.53
C GLY A 87 -14.25 12.77 -15.22
N ARG A 88 -13.59 11.63 -14.96
CA ARG A 88 -14.25 10.36 -14.65
C ARG A 88 -13.40 9.51 -13.70
N LEU A 89 -14.04 8.79 -12.81
CA LEU A 89 -13.44 7.74 -11.97
C LEU A 89 -14.06 6.39 -12.32
N ASP A 90 -13.23 5.44 -12.70
CA ASP A 90 -13.60 4.07 -13.01
C ASP A 90 -12.69 3.09 -12.23
N PHE A 91 -13.16 1.85 -12.07
CA PHE A 91 -12.39 0.78 -11.45
C PHE A 91 -12.34 -0.46 -12.33
N ALA A 92 -11.18 -1.13 -12.35
CA ALA A 92 -10.98 -2.31 -13.17
C ALA A 92 -10.17 -3.38 -12.43
N HIS A 93 -10.44 -4.65 -12.74
CA HIS A 93 -9.68 -5.77 -12.18
C HIS A 93 -8.30 -5.86 -12.85
N ALA A 94 -7.25 -5.81 -12.04
CA ALA A 94 -5.89 -6.12 -12.49
C ALA A 94 -5.00 -6.56 -11.31
N ASP A 95 -4.10 -7.49 -11.57
CA ASP A 95 -3.03 -7.86 -10.63
C ASP A 95 -1.79 -7.03 -10.91
N ALA A 96 -1.36 -6.22 -9.95
CA ALA A 96 -0.18 -5.35 -10.05
C ALA A 96 1.11 -6.11 -10.41
N ALA A 97 1.20 -7.41 -10.07
CA ALA A 97 2.34 -8.26 -10.47
C ALA A 97 2.43 -8.47 -11.98
N HIS A 98 1.31 -8.38 -12.69
CA HIS A 98 1.21 -8.67 -14.12
C HIS A 98 0.64 -7.51 -14.94
N TRP A 99 0.15 -6.45 -14.26
CA TRP A 99 -0.43 -5.30 -14.94
C TRP A 99 0.58 -4.66 -15.89
N THR A 100 0.15 -4.47 -17.11
CA THR A 100 0.87 -3.75 -18.15
C THR A 100 -0.02 -2.59 -18.62
N PRO A 101 0.49 -1.35 -18.65
CA PRO A 101 -0.28 -0.22 -19.16
C PRO A 101 -0.74 -0.47 -20.60
N ASP A 102 -2.01 -0.23 -20.89
CA ASP A 102 -2.64 -0.38 -22.20
C ASP A 102 -2.67 0.93 -22.99
N GLN A 103 -2.27 2.01 -22.36
CA GLN A 103 -2.24 3.36 -22.91
C GLN A 103 -1.13 4.19 -22.24
N THR A 104 -1.01 5.43 -22.66
CA THR A 104 -0.12 6.40 -22.03
C THR A 104 -0.83 7.10 -20.88
N TYR A 105 -0.13 7.23 -19.74
CA TYR A 105 -0.62 7.87 -18.53
C TYR A 105 0.18 9.11 -18.17
N ASP A 106 -0.48 10.11 -17.62
CA ASP A 106 0.15 11.30 -17.03
C ASP A 106 0.63 11.04 -15.60
N LEU A 107 -0.06 10.11 -14.90
CA LEU A 107 0.32 9.66 -13.57
C LEU A 107 0.02 8.16 -13.43
N ILE A 108 1.03 7.41 -13.01
CA ILE A 108 0.87 6.07 -12.45
C ILE A 108 1.19 6.18 -10.96
N VAL A 109 0.21 5.91 -10.11
CA VAL A 109 0.37 6.02 -8.66
C VAL A 109 0.03 4.71 -7.96
N SER A 110 0.67 4.43 -6.82
CA SER A 110 0.32 3.29 -5.96
C SER A 110 0.47 3.67 -4.49
N ASN A 111 -0.56 3.39 -3.72
CA ASN A 111 -0.60 3.73 -2.29
C ASN A 111 -0.78 2.49 -1.41
N ALA A 112 0.27 2.08 -0.72
CA ALA A 112 0.27 0.96 0.23
C ALA A 112 -0.19 -0.39 -0.36
N ALA A 113 0.14 -0.66 -1.62
CA ALA A 113 -0.19 -1.91 -2.32
C ALA A 113 1.04 -2.72 -2.73
N LEU A 114 2.11 -2.08 -3.18
CA LEU A 114 3.27 -2.75 -3.78
C LEU A 114 4.05 -3.65 -2.82
N GLN A 115 3.91 -3.49 -1.51
CA GLN A 115 4.48 -4.42 -0.52
C GLN A 115 3.92 -5.85 -0.63
N TRP A 116 2.78 -6.02 -1.29
CA TRP A 116 2.17 -7.33 -1.55
C TRP A 116 2.64 -7.99 -2.84
N VAL A 117 3.36 -7.22 -3.68
CA VAL A 117 3.81 -7.63 -5.01
C VAL A 117 5.29 -7.97 -4.96
N GLN A 118 5.60 -9.26 -5.08
CA GLN A 118 6.99 -9.71 -5.16
C GLN A 118 7.66 -9.15 -6.41
N GLY A 119 8.85 -8.56 -6.25
CA GLY A 119 9.59 -7.98 -7.37
C GLY A 119 8.93 -6.73 -7.99
N HIS A 120 8.06 -6.02 -7.24
CA HIS A 120 7.35 -4.84 -7.77
C HIS A 120 8.31 -3.80 -8.39
N ALA A 121 9.52 -3.65 -7.86
CA ALA A 121 10.50 -2.71 -8.41
C ALA A 121 10.95 -3.07 -9.84
N ASP A 122 10.83 -4.34 -10.24
CA ASP A 122 11.15 -4.79 -11.60
C ASP A 122 10.05 -4.40 -12.62
N ARG A 123 8.89 -3.93 -12.14
CA ARG A 123 7.80 -3.42 -12.99
C ARG A 123 7.98 -1.93 -13.36
N PHE A 124 8.77 -1.18 -12.59
CA PHE A 124 8.93 0.26 -12.79
C PHE A 124 9.38 0.66 -14.20
N PRO A 125 10.34 -0.03 -14.86
CA PRO A 125 10.71 0.32 -16.23
C PRO A 125 9.54 0.25 -17.20
N ALA A 126 8.73 -0.82 -17.15
CA ALA A 126 7.58 -0.98 -18.04
C ALA A 126 6.49 0.07 -17.77
N TRP A 127 6.21 0.40 -16.50
CA TRP A 127 5.26 1.45 -16.15
C TRP A 127 5.77 2.84 -16.57
N TYR A 128 7.05 3.11 -16.33
CA TYR A 128 7.67 4.38 -16.69
C TYR A 128 7.71 4.61 -18.22
N GLU A 129 7.91 3.56 -19.00
CA GLU A 129 7.88 3.64 -20.47
C GLU A 129 6.55 4.20 -20.97
N HIS A 130 5.44 3.81 -20.33
CA HIS A 130 4.08 4.24 -20.68
C HIS A 130 3.67 5.57 -20.03
N LEU A 131 4.57 6.29 -19.39
CA LEU A 131 4.30 7.67 -19.00
C LEU A 131 4.36 8.62 -20.19
N ALA A 132 3.44 9.56 -20.24
CA ALA A 132 3.52 10.71 -21.14
C ALA A 132 4.82 11.49 -20.90
N PRO A 133 5.33 12.23 -21.89
CA PRO A 133 6.36 13.23 -21.63
C PRO A 133 5.92 14.22 -20.54
N GLY A 134 6.71 14.39 -19.49
CA GLY A 134 6.34 15.14 -18.29
C GLY A 134 5.50 14.36 -17.27
N GLY A 135 5.09 13.14 -17.58
CA GLY A 135 4.33 12.29 -16.68
C GLY A 135 5.14 11.76 -15.48
N THR A 136 4.43 11.26 -14.48
CA THR A 136 5.00 10.90 -13.17
C THR A 136 4.64 9.46 -12.78
N LEU A 137 5.62 8.72 -12.25
CA LEU A 137 5.42 7.51 -11.47
C LEU A 137 5.64 7.85 -10.00
N ALA A 138 4.65 7.55 -9.14
CA ALA A 138 4.72 7.85 -7.72
C ALA A 138 4.18 6.68 -6.88
N PHE A 139 4.83 6.35 -5.77
CA PHE A 139 4.30 5.34 -4.87
C PHE A 139 4.71 5.57 -3.42
N GLN A 140 3.96 4.99 -2.51
CA GLN A 140 4.39 4.79 -1.14
C GLN A 140 4.10 3.37 -0.67
N VAL A 141 4.99 2.87 0.18
CA VAL A 141 4.88 1.55 0.80
C VAL A 141 5.15 1.63 2.30
N PRO A 142 4.55 0.74 3.12
CA PRO A 142 4.99 0.56 4.49
C PRO A 142 6.48 0.20 4.53
N GLY A 143 7.22 0.80 5.45
CA GLY A 143 8.66 0.53 5.64
C GLY A 143 8.99 0.06 7.07
N ASN A 144 8.02 -0.48 7.79
CA ASN A 144 8.14 -0.83 9.21
C ASN A 144 8.30 -2.33 9.48
N PHE A 145 8.78 -3.10 8.49
CA PHE A 145 8.91 -4.56 8.62
C PHE A 145 9.97 -5.01 9.63
N THR A 146 10.91 -4.14 9.98
CA THR A 146 11.87 -4.33 11.08
C THR A 146 11.38 -3.78 12.42
N SER A 147 10.23 -3.12 12.45
CA SER A 147 9.64 -2.61 13.69
C SER A 147 9.08 -3.76 14.54
N PRO A 148 9.01 -3.62 15.88
CA PRO A 148 8.59 -4.70 16.76
C PRO A 148 7.27 -5.37 16.38
N SER A 149 6.28 -4.61 15.86
CA SER A 149 5.01 -5.19 15.41
C SER A 149 5.16 -6.23 14.30
N HIS A 150 6.09 -6.06 13.37
CA HIS A 150 6.29 -7.00 12.27
C HIS A 150 7.36 -8.05 12.58
N ALA A 151 8.44 -7.64 13.27
CA ALA A 151 9.50 -8.55 13.69
C ALA A 151 8.95 -9.65 14.62
N LEU A 152 8.20 -9.26 15.67
CA LEU A 152 7.58 -10.20 16.60
C LEU A 152 6.53 -11.11 15.95
N LEU A 153 5.79 -10.60 14.95
CA LEU A 153 4.89 -11.44 14.16
C LEU A 153 5.67 -12.51 13.38
N GLY A 154 6.77 -12.11 12.75
CA GLY A 154 7.65 -13.03 12.02
C GLY A 154 8.25 -14.09 12.95
N GLU A 155 8.82 -13.68 14.07
CA GLU A 155 9.39 -14.58 15.08
C GLU A 155 8.35 -15.57 15.60
N LEU A 156 7.12 -15.09 15.86
CA LEU A 156 6.04 -15.96 16.32
C LEU A 156 5.62 -16.97 15.23
N CYS A 157 5.50 -16.55 13.99
CA CYS A 157 5.18 -17.47 12.88
C CYS A 157 6.28 -18.52 12.66
N ASP A 158 7.54 -18.16 12.88
CA ASP A 158 8.71 -19.06 12.73
C ASP A 158 8.92 -19.98 13.96
N ALA A 159 8.18 -19.77 15.07
CA ALA A 159 8.25 -20.64 16.24
C ALA A 159 7.77 -22.07 15.90
N PRO A 160 8.42 -23.14 16.44
CA PRO A 160 8.14 -24.53 16.05
C PRO A 160 6.65 -24.90 16.09
N GLN A 161 5.92 -24.45 17.13
CA GLN A 161 4.49 -24.74 17.28
C GLN A 161 3.60 -24.11 16.22
N TRP A 162 4.06 -23.04 15.55
CA TRP A 162 3.28 -22.32 14.55
C TRP A 162 3.73 -22.61 13.12
N ARG A 163 5.04 -22.87 12.92
CA ARG A 163 5.62 -23.13 11.61
C ARG A 163 4.91 -24.26 10.87
N ASP A 164 4.68 -25.38 11.59
CA ASP A 164 4.05 -26.57 10.99
C ASP A 164 2.57 -26.31 10.60
N ARG A 165 1.89 -25.43 11.35
CA ARG A 165 0.47 -25.09 11.11
C ARG A 165 0.28 -24.02 10.04
N LEU A 166 1.20 -23.05 9.98
CA LEU A 166 1.10 -21.92 9.04
C LEU A 166 1.76 -22.22 7.69
N GLY A 167 2.71 -23.16 7.65
CA GLY A 167 3.58 -23.39 6.50
C GLY A 167 4.67 -22.30 6.38
N ASP A 168 5.59 -22.51 5.47
CA ASP A 168 6.74 -21.62 5.28
C ASP A 168 6.34 -20.21 4.78
N GLY A 169 7.02 -19.21 5.27
CA GLY A 169 7.00 -17.87 4.72
C GLY A 169 5.93 -16.92 5.27
N HIS A 170 5.05 -17.33 6.20
CA HIS A 170 4.04 -16.42 6.78
C HIS A 170 4.66 -15.27 7.56
N GLY A 171 5.81 -15.47 8.21
CA GLY A 171 6.53 -14.43 8.93
C GLY A 171 7.39 -13.50 8.07
N ARG A 172 7.68 -13.86 6.83
CA ARG A 172 8.68 -13.20 5.97
C ARG A 172 8.13 -12.62 4.67
N ARG A 173 6.82 -12.50 4.50
CA ARG A 173 6.17 -12.07 3.26
C ARG A 173 6.56 -10.68 2.74
N PHE A 174 7.21 -9.86 3.57
CA PHE A 174 7.49 -8.46 3.24
C PHE A 174 8.98 -8.16 3.01
N ILE A 175 9.80 -9.20 2.77
CA ILE A 175 11.26 -9.05 2.54
C ILE A 175 11.58 -8.31 1.23
N HIS A 176 10.55 -8.05 0.39
CA HIS A 176 10.75 -7.49 -0.95
C HIS A 176 10.71 -5.97 -1.02
N ILE A 177 10.45 -5.28 0.11
CA ILE A 177 10.49 -3.82 0.16
C ILE A 177 11.93 -3.36 0.28
N LEU A 178 12.33 -2.49 -0.65
CA LEU A 178 13.65 -1.89 -0.63
C LEU A 178 13.71 -0.74 0.40
N GLU A 179 14.89 -0.50 0.96
CA GLU A 179 15.17 0.75 1.65
C GLU A 179 15.26 1.90 0.64
N PRO A 180 15.12 3.17 1.06
CA PRO A 180 15.13 4.32 0.15
C PRO A 180 16.28 4.33 -0.84
N ALA A 181 17.49 3.98 -0.41
CA ALA A 181 18.65 3.91 -1.29
C ALA A 181 18.46 2.90 -2.44
N GLY A 182 17.88 1.72 -2.16
CA GLY A 182 17.61 0.73 -3.20
C GLY A 182 16.55 1.17 -4.19
N TYR A 183 15.51 1.92 -3.75
CA TYR A 183 14.55 2.53 -4.67
C TYR A 183 15.20 3.64 -5.50
N LEU A 184 16.02 4.50 -4.88
CA LEU A 184 16.73 5.56 -5.60
C LEU A 184 17.62 4.96 -6.70
N GLU A 185 18.41 3.94 -6.38
CA GLU A 185 19.25 3.24 -7.35
C GLU A 185 18.45 2.70 -8.55
N ARG A 186 17.34 2.01 -8.28
CA ARG A 186 16.46 1.46 -9.32
C ARG A 186 15.84 2.53 -10.21
N LEU A 187 15.35 3.60 -9.61
CA LEU A 187 14.68 4.68 -10.33
C LEU A 187 15.65 5.57 -11.10
N SER A 188 16.86 5.79 -10.57
CA SER A 188 17.90 6.56 -11.27
C SER A 188 18.41 5.87 -12.55
N GLY A 189 18.21 4.56 -12.68
CA GLY A 189 18.51 3.81 -13.91
C GLY A 189 17.49 3.97 -15.04
N LEU A 190 16.36 4.67 -14.81
CA LEU A 190 15.33 4.88 -15.83
C LEU A 190 15.79 5.90 -16.88
N PRO A 191 15.42 5.72 -18.17
CA PRO A 191 15.85 6.62 -19.23
C PRO A 191 15.04 7.92 -19.26
N GLY A 192 15.69 9.04 -19.61
CA GLY A 192 14.99 10.30 -19.89
C GLY A 192 14.29 10.89 -18.66
N LEU A 193 14.94 10.87 -17.53
CA LEU A 193 14.47 11.54 -16.32
C LEU A 193 14.45 13.06 -16.50
N ALA A 194 13.41 13.71 -15.91
CA ALA A 194 13.36 15.16 -15.86
C ALA A 194 14.34 15.69 -14.81
N ASP A 195 14.37 15.05 -13.64
CA ASP A 195 15.17 15.40 -12.47
C ASP A 195 15.60 14.10 -11.75
N GLU A 196 16.43 14.22 -10.73
CA GLU A 196 16.76 13.10 -9.83
C GLU A 196 15.46 12.59 -9.16
N PRO A 197 15.24 11.26 -9.04
CA PRO A 197 14.11 10.74 -8.33
C PRO A 197 14.04 11.21 -6.88
N ASP A 198 12.90 11.71 -6.43
CA ASP A 198 12.67 12.11 -5.03
C ASP A 198 12.26 10.86 -4.24
N VAL A 199 13.17 10.34 -3.43
CA VAL A 199 12.94 9.14 -2.60
C VAL A 199 13.20 9.47 -1.14
N TRP A 200 12.17 9.27 -0.29
CA TRP A 200 12.30 9.59 1.13
C TRP A 200 11.56 8.60 2.03
N LYS A 201 11.77 8.73 3.32
CA LYS A 201 11.01 8.02 4.37
C LYS A 201 10.47 8.98 5.41
N THR A 202 9.28 8.67 5.92
CA THR A 202 8.64 9.40 7.02
C THR A 202 8.14 8.42 8.08
N THR A 203 8.36 8.73 9.35
CA THR A 203 7.75 8.01 10.46
C THR A 203 6.58 8.80 11.00
N TYR A 204 5.38 8.26 10.85
CA TYR A 204 4.16 8.79 11.42
C TYR A 204 4.00 8.27 12.83
N VAL A 205 4.14 9.15 13.81
CA VAL A 205 3.91 8.79 15.20
C VAL A 205 2.43 8.97 15.51
N GLN A 206 1.75 7.88 15.83
CA GLN A 206 0.31 7.85 16.07
C GLN A 206 0.03 7.55 17.54
N LEU A 207 -1.06 8.08 18.06
CA LEU A 207 -1.59 7.75 19.37
C LEU A 207 -2.86 6.92 19.18
N LEU A 208 -2.72 5.61 19.27
CA LEU A 208 -3.82 4.68 19.07
C LEU A 208 -4.65 4.51 20.35
N GLN A 209 -5.97 4.38 20.18
CA GLN A 209 -6.93 4.18 21.27
C GLN A 209 -7.45 2.75 21.28
N GLY A 210 -7.88 2.28 22.44
CA GLY A 210 -8.44 0.93 22.63
C GLY A 210 -7.60 0.06 23.54
N GLU A 211 -8.07 -1.16 23.78
CA GLU A 211 -7.40 -2.12 24.68
C GLU A 211 -6.13 -2.71 24.04
N ASP A 212 -6.22 -3.15 22.79
CA ASP A 212 -5.14 -3.77 22.02
C ASP A 212 -4.96 -3.08 20.65
N PRO A 213 -4.66 -1.77 20.63
CA PRO A 213 -4.81 -0.99 19.40
C PRO A 213 -3.78 -1.35 18.31
N VAL A 214 -2.59 -1.81 18.69
CA VAL A 214 -1.57 -2.26 17.72
C VAL A 214 -1.96 -3.61 17.12
N LEU A 215 -2.56 -4.52 17.91
CA LEU A 215 -3.11 -5.77 17.40
C LEU A 215 -4.24 -5.49 16.40
N ASP A 216 -5.16 -4.58 16.73
CA ASP A 216 -6.27 -4.21 15.85
C ASP A 216 -5.79 -3.56 14.56
N TRP A 217 -4.73 -2.77 14.62
CA TRP A 217 -4.06 -2.23 13.43
C TRP A 217 -3.54 -3.34 12.53
N THR A 218 -2.82 -4.32 13.10
CA THR A 218 -2.18 -5.39 12.33
C THR A 218 -3.18 -6.41 11.78
N LYS A 219 -4.34 -6.61 12.41
CA LYS A 219 -5.43 -7.47 11.89
C LYS A 219 -5.90 -7.05 10.49
N GLY A 220 -5.90 -5.78 10.18
CA GLY A 220 -6.27 -5.25 8.86
C GLY A 220 -5.14 -5.27 7.84
N THR A 221 -3.93 -5.72 8.20
CA THR A 221 -2.73 -5.66 7.35
C THR A 221 -1.85 -6.91 7.51
N ALA A 222 -0.71 -6.81 8.18
CA ALA A 222 0.32 -7.85 8.28
C ALA A 222 -0.17 -9.18 8.87
N LEU A 223 -1.13 -9.16 9.78
CA LEU A 223 -1.69 -10.36 10.42
C LEU A 223 -2.69 -11.11 9.50
N ARG A 224 -3.20 -10.48 8.45
CA ARG A 224 -4.22 -11.04 7.56
C ARG A 224 -3.87 -12.42 7.00
N PRO A 225 -2.66 -12.67 6.46
CA PRO A 225 -2.27 -13.98 5.96
C PRO A 225 -2.35 -15.08 7.02
N VAL A 226 -1.96 -14.77 8.27
CA VAL A 226 -2.02 -15.73 9.40
C VAL A 226 -3.47 -16.03 9.75
N LEU A 227 -4.33 -15.00 9.83
CA LEU A 227 -5.76 -15.19 10.11
C LEU A 227 -6.46 -16.03 9.05
N THR A 228 -6.05 -15.88 7.77
CA THR A 228 -6.56 -16.70 6.68
C THR A 228 -6.08 -18.15 6.80
N ALA A 229 -4.80 -18.38 7.13
CA ALA A 229 -4.26 -19.73 7.30
C ALA A 229 -4.88 -20.49 8.50
N LEU A 230 -5.31 -19.75 9.53
CA LEU A 230 -5.96 -20.32 10.73
C LEU A 230 -7.49 -20.15 10.72
N ALA A 231 -8.11 -19.93 9.56
CA ALA A 231 -9.55 -19.65 9.47
C ALA A 231 -10.40 -20.79 10.01
N ASP A 232 -10.02 -22.03 9.70
CA ASP A 232 -10.75 -23.26 10.05
C ASP A 232 -10.37 -23.83 11.44
N ASP A 233 -9.37 -23.23 12.13
CA ASP A 233 -8.94 -23.62 13.47
C ASP A 233 -9.09 -22.44 14.45
N SER A 234 -10.30 -22.29 14.99
CA SER A 234 -10.63 -21.18 15.90
C SER A 234 -9.83 -21.22 17.21
N ALA A 235 -9.45 -22.41 17.70
CA ALA A 235 -8.66 -22.57 18.91
C ALA A 235 -7.22 -22.10 18.68
N ALA A 236 -6.55 -22.58 17.62
CA ALA A 236 -5.21 -22.16 17.24
C ALA A 236 -5.18 -20.65 16.93
N ARG A 237 -6.18 -20.13 16.21
CA ARG A 237 -6.30 -18.69 15.96
C ARG A 237 -6.40 -17.86 17.23
N GLY A 238 -7.18 -18.33 18.22
CA GLY A 238 -7.32 -17.67 19.53
C GLY A 238 -6.00 -17.67 20.30
N GLU A 239 -5.29 -18.80 20.32
CA GLU A 239 -3.99 -18.94 20.97
C GLU A 239 -2.92 -18.06 20.31
N PHE A 240 -2.83 -18.07 18.98
CA PHE A 240 -1.90 -17.20 18.23
C PHE A 240 -2.12 -15.72 18.56
N LEU A 241 -3.39 -15.28 18.49
CA LEU A 241 -3.75 -13.91 18.80
C LEU A 241 -3.42 -13.51 20.22
N ALA A 242 -3.59 -14.41 21.21
CA ALA A 242 -3.23 -14.15 22.59
C ALA A 242 -1.72 -13.98 22.76
N GLN A 243 -0.91 -14.87 22.20
CA GLN A 243 0.55 -14.79 22.25
C GLN A 243 1.06 -13.51 21.56
N TYR A 244 0.56 -13.21 20.37
CA TYR A 244 0.97 -12.01 19.64
C TYR A 244 0.56 -10.72 20.36
N ARG A 245 -0.64 -10.67 20.93
CA ARG A 245 -1.11 -9.56 21.77
C ARG A 245 -0.15 -9.29 22.93
N ASP A 246 0.26 -10.33 23.65
CA ASP A 246 1.13 -10.20 24.82
C ASP A 246 2.52 -9.67 24.43
N LEU A 247 3.05 -10.08 23.27
CA LEU A 247 4.27 -9.54 22.69
C LEU A 247 4.11 -8.05 22.32
N LEU A 248 2.99 -7.69 21.69
CA LEU A 248 2.72 -6.31 21.32
C LEU A 248 2.53 -5.39 22.53
N ARG A 249 1.84 -5.82 23.58
CA ARG A 249 1.69 -5.04 24.82
C ARG A 249 3.04 -4.74 25.49
N LYS A 250 4.00 -5.66 25.43
CA LYS A 250 5.37 -5.44 25.92
C LYS A 250 6.14 -4.45 25.05
N ALA A 251 6.03 -4.57 23.74
CA ALA A 251 6.74 -3.71 22.79
C ALA A 251 6.14 -2.30 22.68
N TYR A 252 4.83 -2.17 22.90
CA TYR A 252 4.07 -0.92 22.80
C TYR A 252 3.19 -0.75 24.05
N PRO A 253 3.78 -0.37 25.19
CA PRO A 253 3.03 -0.23 26.43
C PRO A 253 1.99 0.91 26.32
N ALA A 254 0.83 0.68 26.93
CA ALA A 254 -0.21 1.68 27.01
C ALA A 254 0.22 2.84 27.92
N GLY A 255 0.09 4.05 27.43
CA GLY A 255 0.25 5.26 28.23
C GLY A 255 -1.10 5.85 28.67
N PRO A 256 -1.09 6.91 29.49
CA PRO A 256 -2.33 7.50 30.03
C PRO A 256 -3.26 8.10 28.97
N ARG A 257 -2.79 8.34 27.77
CA ARG A 257 -3.56 8.89 26.66
C ARG A 257 -3.69 7.96 25.45
N GLY A 258 -3.27 6.70 25.57
CA GLY A 258 -3.26 5.71 24.50
C GLY A 258 -1.88 5.13 24.25
N THR A 259 -1.76 4.30 23.22
CA THR A 259 -0.54 3.62 22.83
C THR A 259 0.18 4.39 21.72
N VAL A 260 1.43 4.77 21.95
CA VAL A 260 2.27 5.42 20.92
C VAL A 260 2.71 4.36 19.90
N PHE A 261 2.36 4.58 18.65
CA PHE A 261 2.66 3.66 17.56
C PHE A 261 3.35 4.39 16.40
N PRO A 262 4.67 4.33 16.28
CA PRO A 262 5.40 4.84 15.13
C PRO A 262 5.22 3.90 13.94
N PHE A 263 4.87 4.47 12.78
CA PHE A 263 4.67 3.73 11.55
C PHE A 263 5.46 4.37 10.41
N ARG A 264 6.51 3.69 9.95
CA ARG A 264 7.39 4.17 8.88
C ARG A 264 6.78 3.90 7.52
N ARG A 265 6.91 4.88 6.62
CA ARG A 265 6.56 4.79 5.21
C ARG A 265 7.75 5.19 4.35
N ILE A 266 7.88 4.57 3.19
CA ILE A 266 8.85 4.89 2.16
C ILE A 266 8.08 5.39 0.95
N PHE A 267 8.59 6.46 0.34
CA PHE A 267 7.97 7.18 -0.75
C PHE A 267 8.93 7.32 -1.91
N ALA A 268 8.40 7.36 -3.12
CA ALA A 268 9.17 7.69 -4.30
C ALA A 268 8.31 8.46 -5.31
N VAL A 269 8.91 9.46 -5.95
CA VAL A 269 8.35 10.21 -7.07
C VAL A 269 9.43 10.33 -8.13
N VAL A 270 9.11 9.93 -9.35
CA VAL A 270 10.02 10.06 -10.50
C VAL A 270 9.24 10.61 -11.70
N ARG A 271 9.82 11.60 -12.38
CA ARG A 271 9.20 12.30 -13.50
C ARG A 271 9.96 12.06 -14.80
N LYS A 272 9.22 11.77 -15.86
CA LYS A 272 9.72 11.66 -17.22
C LYS A 272 9.95 13.05 -17.81
N LYS A 273 11.05 13.22 -18.55
CA LYS A 273 11.34 14.49 -19.22
C LYS A 273 10.24 14.86 -20.20
N ALA A 274 9.80 16.11 -20.18
CA ALA A 274 8.93 16.64 -21.20
C ALA A 274 9.66 16.71 -22.56
N VAL A 275 8.95 16.50 -23.65
CA VAL A 275 9.47 16.79 -24.99
C VAL A 275 9.43 18.30 -25.16
N GLN A 276 10.55 18.89 -25.54
CA GLN A 276 10.65 20.31 -25.90
C GLN A 276 9.95 20.58 -27.22
#